data_f7406569065e15cfcd94cef354fdeb0c
#
_entry.id   f7406569065e15cfcd94cef354fdeb0c
#
_cell.length_a   1.000
_cell.length_b   1.000
_cell.length_c   1.000
_cell.angle_alpha   90.00
_cell.angle_beta   90.00
_cell.angle_gamma   90.00
#
_symmetry.space_group_name_H-M   'P 1'
#
loop_
_entity.id
_entity.type
_entity.pdbx_description
1 polymer ?
#
loop_
_entity_poly.entity_id
_entity_poly.type
_entity_poly.pdbx_seq_one_letter_code
_entity_poly.pdbx_strand_id
1 'polypeptide(L)'
;MRKNVRKLEALLLAGAMAVTTAGCMPTSKSQDSAGGQSAQESSTAQNTGETAAAADLEVDTQTPITLRLNWWGGDSRNQATLAAIDKFQEKYPNITVAAEYEAFNGHEEKIALGIKSGNAADVMQLDWSWVSTYSPNGDNFYDLNKVSNILDLDNYTDGDKSVFTINGKLNAIPISNTGRVFCWNKTTFDKIGVEIPTTLDELLAAGKAFEAYDESYYPMVTKELDRAFLMVYYLQCKYGKDWVKDGALQYSQEEIAEGFDFLKNLEDNHVIPTLQKVAGDGADLIDTNANWIDGHYAGIFLYDTSVVKHAEAVKDGEFVIGDYIKMGDYHGGFIKVNQAFGISATTEHPAEAAALIQFLVAEEDGVKTLGDTRGVPANKAGLAMLDLSGSQVAEANAKVMEWSSFQMDPTFERSSFTGADGTFFKALQLSSYGESDSMSCAQIVMDGVAKELAASGS
;
A
#
# COMPACT_ATOMS: atom_id res chain seq x y z
N MET A 1 -43.92 33.87 -8.27
CA MET A 1 -44.10 34.55 -6.98
C MET A 1 -42.80 34.46 -6.18
N ARG A 2 -42.20 35.63 -5.94
CA ARG A 2 -41.29 36.11 -4.87
C ARG A 2 -40.29 35.10 -4.25
N LYS A 3 -38.98 35.16 -4.63
CA LYS A 3 -37.83 35.87 -4.02
C LYS A 3 -37.80 35.83 -2.47
N ASN A 4 -36.79 35.19 -1.91
CA ASN A 4 -36.03 35.75 -0.79
C ASN A 4 -34.58 35.26 -0.79
N VAL A 5 -33.70 36.21 -1.06
CA VAL A 5 -32.25 36.19 -0.86
C VAL A 5 -32.00 36.61 0.58
N ARG A 6 -31.17 35.94 1.32
CA ARG A 6 -30.53 36.44 2.53
C ARG A 6 -28.99 36.34 2.39
N LYS A 7 -28.41 37.53 2.27
CA LYS A 7 -27.00 37.82 2.48
C LYS A 7 -26.69 37.68 3.96
N LEU A 8 -25.53 37.07 4.29
CA LEU A 8 -24.91 37.29 5.60
C LEU A 8 -23.51 37.84 5.38
N GLU A 9 -23.30 39.00 6.03
CA GLU A 9 -22.13 39.84 5.93
C GLU A 9 -20.99 39.32 6.83
N ALA A 10 -19.77 39.55 6.36
CA ALA A 10 -18.53 39.32 7.07
C ALA A 10 -18.35 40.33 8.22
N LEU A 11 -17.88 39.87 9.38
CA LEU A 11 -17.32 40.72 10.42
C LEU A 11 -15.83 40.37 10.61
N LEU A 12 -15.00 41.29 10.16
CA LEU A 12 -13.57 41.38 10.47
C LEU A 12 -13.43 41.97 11.89
N LEU A 13 -12.69 41.33 12.78
CA LEU A 13 -12.13 41.96 13.97
C LEU A 13 -10.61 41.80 13.96
N ALA A 14 -9.94 42.91 13.67
CA ALA A 14 -8.52 43.10 13.88
C ALA A 14 -8.26 43.49 15.34
N GLY A 15 -7.34 42.83 16.00
CA GLY A 15 -6.84 43.17 17.32
C GLY A 15 -5.33 43.14 17.32
N ALA A 16 -4.73 44.29 17.13
CA ALA A 16 -3.31 44.55 17.35
C ALA A 16 -3.04 44.78 18.84
N MET A 17 -2.02 44.15 19.38
CA MET A 17 -1.35 44.67 20.58
C MET A 17 0.17 44.50 20.50
N ALA A 18 0.77 45.61 20.92
CA ALA A 18 2.14 46.01 20.69
C ALA A 18 3.18 45.39 21.64
N VAL A 19 4.36 45.42 21.14
CA VAL A 19 5.71 45.31 21.69
C VAL A 19 5.95 46.07 22.99
N THR A 20 6.68 45.51 23.95
CA THR A 20 7.64 46.24 24.76
C THR A 20 8.92 45.44 25.00
N THR A 21 10.00 46.09 24.63
CA THR A 21 11.42 45.75 24.79
C THR A 21 11.93 46.13 26.18
N ALA A 22 12.92 45.36 26.66
CA ALA A 22 14.12 45.78 27.43
C ALA A 22 14.75 44.53 28.05
N GLY A 23 15.95 44.13 27.82
CA GLY A 23 17.21 44.86 27.74
C GLY A 23 18.07 44.48 28.98
N CYS A 24 19.16 43.72 28.75
CA CYS A 24 20.48 44.01 29.36
C CYS A 24 21.36 42.73 29.40
N MET A 25 22.39 42.73 28.61
CA MET A 25 23.65 42.06 28.89
C MET A 25 24.40 42.80 30.01
N PRO A 26 25.37 42.12 30.70
CA PRO A 26 26.75 42.54 30.45
C PRO A 26 27.76 41.38 30.31
N THR A 27 28.76 41.71 29.52
CA THR A 27 30.06 41.08 29.33
C THR A 27 30.96 41.24 30.53
N SER A 28 31.87 40.31 30.77
CA SER A 28 33.37 40.52 30.82
C SER A 28 34.11 39.28 31.35
N LYS A 29 35.06 38.81 30.55
CA LYS A 29 36.51 38.78 30.66
C LYS A 29 37.15 37.80 31.65
N SER A 30 37.78 36.80 30.99
CA SER A 30 39.15 36.25 31.15
C SER A 30 39.93 36.51 32.44
N GLN A 31 40.54 35.45 32.98
CA GLN A 31 42.02 35.35 33.08
C GLN A 31 42.50 34.02 33.69
N ASP A 32 43.54 33.51 33.09
CA ASP A 32 44.53 32.48 33.38
C ASP A 32 44.88 32.16 34.83
N SER A 33 45.21 30.91 35.13
CA SER A 33 46.58 30.42 35.29
C SER A 33 46.66 29.07 36.03
N ALA A 34 47.42 28.20 35.38
CA ALA A 34 48.47 27.31 35.92
C ALA A 34 48.22 26.28 37.02
N GLY A 35 48.50 25.04 36.61
CA GLY A 35 49.53 24.24 37.30
C GLY A 35 49.03 23.19 38.29
N GLY A 36 49.23 21.89 37.96
CA GLY A 36 49.20 20.82 38.92
C GLY A 36 49.09 19.43 38.27
N GLN A 37 50.25 18.87 37.90
CA GLN A 37 50.39 17.42 37.61
C GLN A 37 50.22 16.64 38.91
N SER A 38 49.48 15.52 38.85
CA SER A 38 49.95 14.28 39.45
C SER A 38 49.04 13.08 39.12
N ALA A 39 49.76 12.05 38.65
CA ALA A 39 49.53 10.62 38.88
C ALA A 39 48.29 9.93 38.29
N GLN A 40 48.61 9.21 37.30
CA GLN A 40 48.14 8.00 36.73
C GLN A 40 47.76 6.93 37.75
N GLU A 41 46.54 6.49 37.76
CA GLU A 41 46.20 5.11 38.13
C GLU A 41 45.23 4.53 37.08
N SER A 42 45.78 3.61 36.30
CA SER A 42 45.04 2.81 35.33
C SER A 42 44.22 1.78 36.07
N SER A 43 42.91 1.91 36.08
CA SER A 43 42.02 0.81 36.33
C SER A 43 41.38 0.39 35.03
N THR A 44 41.85 -0.69 34.44
CA THR A 44 41.21 -1.48 33.42
C THR A 44 39.90 -2.01 33.98
N ALA A 45 38.81 -1.30 33.78
CA ALA A 45 37.47 -1.88 33.88
C ALA A 45 37.21 -2.64 32.56
N GLN A 46 37.34 -3.95 32.63
CA GLN A 46 36.76 -4.85 31.66
C GLN A 46 35.24 -4.60 31.65
N ASN A 47 34.77 -3.94 30.60
CA ASN A 47 33.37 -3.87 30.32
C ASN A 47 32.98 -5.21 29.68
N THR A 48 32.68 -6.20 30.51
CA THR A 48 31.91 -7.37 30.12
C THR A 48 30.51 -6.85 29.88
N GLY A 49 30.23 -6.48 28.62
CA GLY A 49 28.89 -6.28 28.11
C GLY A 49 28.18 -7.64 28.12
N GLU A 50 27.66 -8.04 29.28
CA GLU A 50 26.58 -8.98 29.36
C GLU A 50 25.39 -8.28 28.68
N THR A 51 25.14 -8.64 27.42
CA THR A 51 23.81 -8.52 26.84
C THR A 51 22.93 -9.40 27.70
N ALA A 52 22.23 -8.80 28.66
CA ALA A 52 21.11 -9.46 29.31
C ALA A 52 20.20 -9.93 28.21
N ALA A 53 20.09 -11.24 28.01
CA ALA A 53 19.05 -11.82 27.16
C ALA A 53 17.73 -11.23 27.65
N ALA A 54 17.00 -10.57 26.81
CA ALA A 54 15.66 -10.10 27.13
C ALA A 54 14.89 -11.34 27.63
N ALA A 55 14.32 -11.28 28.81
CA ALA A 55 13.47 -12.37 29.29
C ALA A 55 12.35 -12.55 28.24
N ASP A 56 12.12 -13.81 27.82
CA ASP A 56 11.03 -14.15 26.93
C ASP A 56 9.73 -13.63 27.55
N LEU A 57 9.00 -12.82 26.77
CA LEU A 57 7.69 -12.33 27.20
C LEU A 57 6.70 -13.50 27.20
N GLU A 58 5.88 -13.58 28.24
CA GLU A 58 4.80 -14.56 28.33
C GLU A 58 3.44 -13.86 28.24
N VAL A 59 2.45 -14.52 27.61
CA VAL A 59 1.08 -14.04 27.55
C VAL A 59 0.43 -14.17 28.94
N ASP A 60 -0.07 -13.07 29.49
CA ASP A 60 -0.84 -13.11 30.73
C ASP A 60 -2.22 -13.74 30.48
N THR A 61 -2.49 -14.85 31.14
CA THR A 61 -3.74 -15.61 31.05
C THR A 61 -4.67 -15.40 32.23
N GLN A 62 -4.36 -14.49 33.15
CA GLN A 62 -5.09 -14.31 34.40
C GLN A 62 -5.65 -12.89 34.60
N THR A 63 -4.86 -11.87 34.26
CA THR A 63 -5.25 -10.48 34.47
C THR A 63 -6.23 -10.05 33.37
N PRO A 64 -7.37 -9.41 33.69
CA PRO A 64 -8.24 -8.82 32.68
C PRO A 64 -7.50 -7.75 31.88
N ILE A 65 -7.41 -7.94 30.55
CA ILE A 65 -6.72 -7.07 29.61
C ILE A 65 -7.70 -6.66 28.52
N THR A 66 -7.61 -5.42 28.05
CA THR A 66 -8.32 -4.95 26.87
C THR A 66 -7.31 -4.53 25.83
N LEU A 67 -7.30 -5.22 24.68
CA LEU A 67 -6.54 -4.85 23.49
C LEU A 67 -7.43 -4.07 22.52
N ARG A 68 -6.89 -3.08 21.86
CA ARG A 68 -7.53 -2.39 20.73
C ARG A 68 -6.95 -2.94 19.44
N LEU A 69 -7.80 -3.42 18.55
CA LEU A 69 -7.42 -3.83 17.18
C LEU A 69 -8.10 -2.93 16.18
N ASN A 70 -7.34 -2.25 15.34
CA ASN A 70 -7.93 -1.47 14.26
C ASN A 70 -7.60 -2.05 12.87
N TRP A 71 -8.56 -1.90 11.94
CA TRP A 71 -8.41 -2.30 10.54
C TRP A 71 -9.38 -1.57 9.63
N TRP A 72 -9.11 -1.63 8.32
CA TRP A 72 -10.08 -1.23 7.30
C TRP A 72 -10.60 -2.45 6.52
N GLY A 73 -11.80 -2.35 5.99
CA GLY A 73 -12.34 -3.39 5.12
C GLY A 73 -13.80 -3.18 4.75
N GLY A 74 -14.26 -4.00 3.82
CA GLY A 74 -15.67 -4.18 3.51
C GLY A 74 -16.34 -5.16 4.47
N ASP A 75 -17.65 -5.39 4.29
CA ASP A 75 -18.49 -6.17 5.20
C ASP A 75 -17.99 -7.60 5.43
N SER A 76 -17.54 -8.30 4.39
CA SER A 76 -17.03 -9.68 4.51
C SER A 76 -15.79 -9.74 5.41
N ARG A 77 -14.83 -8.83 5.22
CA ARG A 77 -13.64 -8.73 6.06
C ARG A 77 -13.99 -8.38 7.51
N ASN A 78 -14.91 -7.43 7.69
CA ASN A 78 -15.35 -7.02 9.02
C ASN A 78 -16.00 -8.18 9.78
N GLN A 79 -16.92 -8.91 9.15
CA GLN A 79 -17.58 -10.07 9.75
C GLN A 79 -16.58 -11.19 10.07
N ALA A 80 -15.68 -11.52 9.15
CA ALA A 80 -14.66 -12.54 9.39
C ALA A 80 -13.73 -12.16 10.54
N THR A 81 -13.33 -10.85 10.64
CA THR A 81 -12.46 -10.39 11.72
C THR A 81 -13.16 -10.43 13.07
N LEU A 82 -14.42 -9.99 13.14
CA LEU A 82 -15.20 -10.06 14.39
C LEU A 82 -15.37 -11.52 14.85
N ALA A 83 -15.69 -12.44 13.93
CA ALA A 83 -15.78 -13.86 14.26
C ALA A 83 -14.43 -14.47 14.71
N ALA A 84 -13.31 -14.02 14.15
CA ALA A 84 -11.99 -14.45 14.60
C ALA A 84 -11.65 -13.89 15.99
N ILE A 85 -12.05 -12.64 16.29
CA ILE A 85 -11.91 -12.04 17.64
C ILE A 85 -12.69 -12.85 18.67
N ASP A 86 -13.93 -13.24 18.36
CA ASP A 86 -14.75 -14.06 19.28
C ASP A 86 -14.03 -15.37 19.62
N LYS A 87 -13.47 -16.07 18.64
CA LYS A 87 -12.68 -17.30 18.88
C LYS A 87 -11.38 -17.05 19.63
N PHE A 88 -10.72 -15.92 19.40
CA PHE A 88 -9.56 -15.54 20.19
C PHE A 88 -9.91 -15.35 21.67
N GLN A 89 -11.03 -14.70 21.95
CA GLN A 89 -11.53 -14.48 23.31
C GLN A 89 -12.01 -15.77 23.98
N GLU A 90 -12.48 -16.76 23.21
CA GLU A 90 -12.75 -18.11 23.74
C GLU A 90 -11.45 -18.79 24.22
N LYS A 91 -10.34 -18.59 23.48
CA LYS A 91 -9.01 -19.12 23.83
C LYS A 91 -8.37 -18.36 25.02
N TYR A 92 -8.54 -17.05 25.06
CA TYR A 92 -7.99 -16.15 26.08
C TYR A 92 -9.12 -15.37 26.77
N PRO A 93 -9.88 -15.98 27.68
CA PRO A 93 -11.09 -15.37 28.25
C PRO A 93 -10.85 -14.16 29.15
N ASN A 94 -9.60 -13.93 29.55
CA ASN A 94 -9.18 -12.74 30.28
C ASN A 94 -8.85 -11.54 29.35
N ILE A 95 -8.75 -11.75 28.03
CA ILE A 95 -8.43 -10.71 27.06
C ILE A 95 -9.68 -10.32 26.30
N THR A 96 -10.07 -9.06 26.39
CA THR A 96 -11.12 -8.46 25.56
C THR A 96 -10.49 -7.71 24.41
N VAL A 97 -10.99 -7.90 23.18
CA VAL A 97 -10.53 -7.15 22.00
C VAL A 97 -11.57 -6.11 21.60
N ALA A 98 -11.23 -4.83 21.78
CA ALA A 98 -12.02 -3.71 21.32
C ALA A 98 -11.78 -3.51 19.82
N ALA A 99 -12.78 -3.84 19.01
CA ALA A 99 -12.75 -3.75 17.55
C ALA A 99 -12.95 -2.31 17.07
N GLU A 100 -12.04 -1.79 16.27
CA GLU A 100 -12.12 -0.47 15.65
C GLU A 100 -11.94 -0.61 14.14
N TYR A 101 -13.02 -0.43 13.35
CA TYR A 101 -12.92 -0.61 11.90
C TYR A 101 -13.73 0.41 11.13
N GLU A 102 -13.23 0.73 9.93
CA GLU A 102 -13.84 1.69 8.99
C GLU A 102 -13.51 1.34 7.54
N ALA A 103 -13.96 2.17 6.61
CA ALA A 103 -13.52 2.13 5.22
C ALA A 103 -12.04 2.54 5.09
N PHE A 104 -11.42 2.24 3.96
CA PHE A 104 -10.01 2.61 3.70
C PHE A 104 -9.78 4.13 3.74
N ASN A 105 -10.73 4.90 3.16
CA ASN A 105 -10.63 6.35 3.16
C ASN A 105 -10.71 6.91 4.59
N GLY A 106 -9.70 7.66 5.00
CA GLY A 106 -9.57 8.23 6.34
C GLY A 106 -8.87 7.33 7.37
N HIS A 107 -8.59 6.06 7.03
CA HIS A 107 -7.90 5.15 7.94
C HIS A 107 -6.44 5.54 8.14
N GLU A 108 -5.75 5.97 7.07
CA GLU A 108 -4.37 6.45 7.14
C GLU A 108 -4.23 7.61 8.11
N GLU A 109 -5.09 8.62 8.02
CA GLU A 109 -5.09 9.79 8.90
C GLU A 109 -5.33 9.40 10.36
N LYS A 110 -6.20 8.41 10.60
CA LYS A 110 -6.47 7.89 11.96
C LYS A 110 -5.23 7.21 12.54
N ILE A 111 -4.54 6.36 11.77
CA ILE A 111 -3.28 5.73 12.16
C ILE A 111 -2.23 6.80 12.47
N ALA A 112 -2.00 7.74 11.56
CA ALA A 112 -1.03 8.82 11.72
C ALA A 112 -1.30 9.66 12.99
N LEU A 113 -2.58 10.01 13.22
CA LEU A 113 -2.99 10.77 14.41
C LEU A 113 -2.80 9.96 15.69
N GLY A 114 -3.16 8.67 15.67
CA GLY A 114 -2.99 7.75 16.80
C GLY A 114 -1.53 7.63 17.22
N ILE A 115 -0.64 7.40 16.26
CA ILE A 115 0.82 7.32 16.49
C ILE A 115 1.35 8.64 17.05
N LYS A 116 1.02 9.75 16.40
CA LYS A 116 1.49 11.10 16.80
C LYS A 116 1.04 11.51 18.19
N SER A 117 -0.17 11.11 18.60
CA SER A 117 -0.74 11.45 19.92
C SER A 117 -0.36 10.43 21.00
N GLY A 118 0.31 9.33 20.67
CA GLY A 118 0.59 8.23 21.61
C GLY A 118 -0.66 7.43 22.01
N ASN A 119 -1.72 7.48 21.20
CA ASN A 119 -3.01 6.80 21.42
C ASN A 119 -3.38 5.88 20.27
N ALA A 120 -2.38 5.25 19.63
CA ALA A 120 -2.61 4.24 18.61
C ALA A 120 -3.28 2.99 19.22
N ALA A 121 -3.98 2.20 18.40
CA ALA A 121 -4.46 0.89 18.83
C ALA A 121 -3.27 -0.05 19.10
N ASP A 122 -3.46 -1.02 20.00
CA ASP A 122 -2.39 -1.99 20.36
C ASP A 122 -1.94 -2.78 19.14
N VAL A 123 -2.89 -3.26 18.34
CA VAL A 123 -2.66 -3.93 17.06
C VAL A 123 -3.29 -3.12 15.94
N MET A 124 -2.52 -2.88 14.89
CA MET A 124 -2.94 -2.09 13.73
C MET A 124 -2.76 -2.86 12.45
N GLN A 125 -3.80 -2.90 11.61
CA GLN A 125 -3.64 -3.24 10.21
C GLN A 125 -3.10 -2.02 9.47
N LEU A 126 -2.02 -2.19 8.74
CA LEU A 126 -1.27 -1.13 8.09
C LEU A 126 -1.17 -1.42 6.59
N ASP A 127 -1.26 -0.39 5.77
CA ASP A 127 -0.70 -0.48 4.42
C ASP A 127 0.82 -0.59 4.51
N TRP A 128 1.43 -1.32 3.60
CA TRP A 128 2.85 -1.58 3.62
C TRP A 128 3.70 -0.30 3.57
N SER A 129 3.24 0.72 2.85
CA SER A 129 3.94 2.00 2.69
C SER A 129 3.91 2.87 3.95
N TRP A 130 2.92 2.65 4.83
CA TRP A 130 2.75 3.48 6.03
C TRP A 130 3.77 3.16 7.10
N VAL A 131 4.29 1.92 7.15
CA VAL A 131 5.25 1.52 8.19
C VAL A 131 6.52 2.38 8.12
N SER A 132 7.14 2.50 6.95
CA SER A 132 8.31 3.37 6.77
C SER A 132 7.97 4.86 6.88
N THR A 133 6.76 5.26 6.49
CA THR A 133 6.30 6.65 6.56
C THR A 133 6.14 7.11 8.00
N TYR A 134 5.52 6.30 8.84
CA TYR A 134 5.19 6.68 10.23
C TYR A 134 6.20 6.20 11.26
N SER A 135 7.16 5.35 10.87
CA SER A 135 8.25 4.88 11.74
C SER A 135 9.62 4.96 11.04
N PRO A 136 10.04 6.13 10.53
CA PRO A 136 11.26 6.23 9.73
C PRO A 136 12.54 5.81 10.48
N ASN A 137 12.51 5.81 11.81
CA ASN A 137 13.59 5.34 12.68
C ASN A 137 13.32 3.96 13.30
N GLY A 138 12.19 3.33 12.99
CA GLY A 138 11.76 2.06 13.59
C GLY A 138 11.32 2.16 15.05
N ASP A 139 10.89 3.34 15.54
CA ASP A 139 10.57 3.58 16.95
C ASP A 139 9.08 3.70 17.27
N ASN A 140 8.22 3.85 16.25
CA ASN A 140 6.79 4.07 16.47
C ASN A 140 5.97 2.78 16.49
N PHE A 141 6.57 1.66 16.11
CA PHE A 141 6.02 0.32 16.28
C PHE A 141 6.93 -0.51 17.19
N TYR A 142 6.32 -1.45 17.88
CA TYR A 142 7.05 -2.39 18.73
C TYR A 142 7.94 -3.30 17.88
N ASP A 143 9.17 -3.54 18.33
CA ASP A 143 10.07 -4.44 17.62
C ASP A 143 9.64 -5.90 17.80
N LEU A 144 9.05 -6.48 16.74
CA LEU A 144 8.50 -7.83 16.76
C LEU A 144 9.55 -8.94 17.00
N ASN A 145 10.84 -8.64 16.79
CA ASN A 145 11.90 -9.57 17.16
C ASN A 145 11.90 -9.91 18.66
N LYS A 146 11.38 -9.00 19.51
CA LYS A 146 11.30 -9.19 20.97
C LYS A 146 10.15 -10.09 21.44
N VAL A 147 9.25 -10.46 20.54
CA VAL A 147 8.11 -11.36 20.78
C VAL A 147 8.15 -12.58 19.87
N SER A 148 9.31 -12.91 19.32
CA SER A 148 9.51 -14.06 18.42
C SER A 148 9.27 -15.41 19.07
N ASN A 149 9.24 -15.48 20.41
CA ASN A 149 8.82 -16.66 21.14
C ASN A 149 7.28 -16.86 21.16
N ILE A 150 6.50 -15.84 20.79
CA ILE A 150 5.02 -15.88 20.71
C ILE A 150 4.60 -15.84 19.24
N LEU A 151 5.19 -14.93 18.46
CA LEU A 151 4.91 -14.73 17.04
C LEU A 151 5.94 -15.47 16.19
N ASP A 152 5.52 -16.53 15.50
CA ASP A 152 6.40 -17.36 14.68
C ASP A 152 6.82 -16.62 13.40
N LEU A 153 8.02 -16.03 13.45
CA LEU A 153 8.61 -15.25 12.37
C LEU A 153 9.28 -16.10 11.28
N ASP A 154 9.48 -17.41 11.51
CA ASP A 154 10.13 -18.31 10.56
C ASP A 154 9.19 -18.69 9.40
N ASN A 155 7.89 -18.47 9.58
CA ASN A 155 6.88 -18.67 8.53
C ASN A 155 6.80 -17.54 7.50
N TYR A 156 7.70 -16.56 7.55
CA TYR A 156 7.82 -15.47 6.58
C TYR A 156 9.15 -15.55 5.85
N THR A 157 9.20 -15.07 4.60
CA THR A 157 10.46 -14.96 3.87
C THR A 157 11.30 -13.79 4.41
N ASP A 158 12.62 -13.83 4.19
CA ASP A 158 13.47 -12.69 4.55
C ASP A 158 13.14 -11.45 3.71
N GLY A 159 12.72 -11.64 2.46
CA GLY A 159 12.22 -10.55 1.60
C GLY A 159 11.01 -9.85 2.22
N ASP A 160 10.01 -10.61 2.66
CA ASP A 160 8.80 -10.07 3.29
C ASP A 160 9.13 -9.28 4.57
N LYS A 161 10.02 -9.83 5.42
CA LYS A 161 10.45 -9.17 6.66
C LYS A 161 11.30 -7.93 6.40
N SER A 162 12.13 -7.94 5.36
CA SER A 162 13.04 -6.82 5.04
C SER A 162 12.31 -5.52 4.76
N VAL A 163 11.12 -5.57 4.16
CA VAL A 163 10.26 -4.41 3.87
C VAL A 163 9.89 -3.63 5.15
N PHE A 164 9.76 -4.35 6.27
CA PHE A 164 9.35 -3.78 7.56
C PHE A 164 10.48 -3.69 8.59
N THR A 165 11.70 -4.07 8.19
CA THR A 165 12.86 -3.96 9.06
C THR A 165 13.52 -2.60 8.90
N ILE A 166 13.38 -1.75 9.92
CA ILE A 166 13.92 -0.39 9.93
C ILE A 166 14.93 -0.29 11.07
N ASN A 167 16.18 0.06 10.75
CA ASN A 167 17.28 0.11 11.71
C ASN A 167 17.43 -1.16 12.59
N GLY A 168 17.24 -2.33 11.96
CA GLY A 168 17.33 -3.64 12.62
C GLY A 168 16.13 -4.04 13.47
N LYS A 169 15.07 -3.22 13.52
CA LYS A 169 13.82 -3.51 14.23
C LYS A 169 12.74 -3.95 13.26
N LEU A 170 12.09 -5.07 13.51
CA LEU A 170 10.96 -5.54 12.70
C LEU A 170 9.67 -4.86 13.19
N ASN A 171 9.20 -3.87 12.45
CA ASN A 171 8.08 -3.00 12.85
C ASN A 171 6.69 -3.56 12.52
N ALA A 172 6.60 -4.51 11.59
CA ALA A 172 5.36 -5.17 11.21
C ALA A 172 5.65 -6.53 10.56
N ILE A 173 4.62 -7.37 10.43
CA ILE A 173 4.67 -8.60 9.62
C ILE A 173 3.65 -8.53 8.49
N PRO A 174 3.95 -9.09 7.30
CA PRO A 174 3.01 -9.12 6.20
C PRO A 174 1.79 -9.99 6.49
N ILE A 175 0.61 -9.54 6.07
CA ILE A 175 -0.62 -10.33 6.10
C ILE A 175 -0.74 -11.12 4.80
N SER A 176 -0.53 -10.46 3.66
CA SER A 176 -0.65 -11.06 2.33
C SER A 176 0.31 -10.39 1.36
N ASN A 177 0.67 -11.13 0.31
CA ASN A 177 1.37 -10.61 -0.86
C ASN A 177 0.36 -10.42 -2.00
N THR A 178 0.62 -9.44 -2.86
CA THR A 178 -0.26 -9.05 -3.96
C THR A 178 0.56 -8.60 -5.17
N GLY A 179 -0.09 -8.62 -6.30
CA GLY A 179 0.35 -7.97 -7.52
C GLY A 179 -0.83 -7.67 -8.41
N ARG A 180 -0.58 -7.25 -9.63
CA ARG A 180 -1.65 -6.90 -10.56
C ARG A 180 -1.82 -7.95 -11.64
N VAL A 181 -3.06 -8.22 -12.02
CA VAL A 181 -3.45 -9.15 -13.09
C VAL A 181 -4.30 -8.44 -14.13
N PHE A 182 -4.30 -8.98 -15.35
CA PHE A 182 -5.25 -8.58 -16.38
C PHE A 182 -6.54 -9.37 -16.21
N CYS A 183 -7.66 -8.67 -16.19
CA CYS A 183 -8.97 -9.29 -16.12
C CYS A 183 -9.86 -8.76 -17.24
N TRP A 184 -10.76 -9.64 -17.75
CA TRP A 184 -11.52 -9.38 -18.94
C TRP A 184 -12.98 -9.77 -18.78
N ASN A 185 -13.89 -8.97 -19.35
CA ASN A 185 -15.25 -9.37 -19.61
C ASN A 185 -15.30 -10.17 -20.91
N LYS A 186 -15.16 -11.48 -20.80
CA LYS A 186 -15.16 -12.40 -21.94
C LYS A 186 -16.41 -12.26 -22.79
N THR A 187 -17.57 -12.05 -22.18
CA THR A 187 -18.83 -11.86 -22.88
C THR A 187 -18.78 -10.68 -23.84
N THR A 188 -18.14 -9.57 -23.49
CA THR A 188 -17.98 -8.44 -24.40
C THR A 188 -16.99 -8.75 -25.53
N PHE A 189 -15.87 -9.42 -25.24
CA PHE A 189 -14.93 -9.86 -26.29
C PHE A 189 -15.59 -10.81 -27.28
N ASP A 190 -16.33 -11.82 -26.82
CA ASP A 190 -17.08 -12.76 -27.65
C ASP A 190 -18.15 -12.02 -28.51
N LYS A 191 -18.85 -11.04 -27.92
CA LYS A 191 -19.86 -10.23 -28.61
C LYS A 191 -19.26 -9.44 -29.78
N ILE A 192 -18.06 -8.91 -29.63
CA ILE A 192 -17.35 -8.13 -30.65
C ILE A 192 -16.65 -9.06 -31.64
N GLY A 193 -16.40 -10.31 -31.25
CA GLY A 193 -15.71 -11.32 -32.08
C GLY A 193 -14.19 -11.17 -32.07
N VAL A 194 -13.64 -10.77 -30.93
CA VAL A 194 -12.19 -10.60 -30.70
C VAL A 194 -11.75 -11.52 -29.56
N GLU A 195 -10.64 -12.21 -29.76
CA GLU A 195 -10.02 -13.02 -28.70
C GLU A 195 -9.39 -12.11 -27.63
N ILE A 196 -9.32 -12.61 -26.39
CA ILE A 196 -8.64 -11.94 -25.28
C ILE A 196 -7.14 -11.82 -25.63
N PRO A 197 -6.54 -10.60 -25.61
CA PRO A 197 -5.17 -10.38 -26.05
C PRO A 197 -4.16 -10.96 -25.07
N THR A 198 -3.06 -11.51 -25.62
CA THR A 198 -1.89 -12.02 -24.88
C THR A 198 -0.60 -11.30 -25.26
N THR A 199 -0.65 -10.45 -26.29
CA THR A 199 0.46 -9.61 -26.74
C THR A 199 0.02 -8.17 -26.92
N LEU A 200 0.99 -7.24 -26.92
CA LEU A 200 0.72 -5.82 -27.14
C LEU A 200 0.08 -5.58 -28.53
N ASP A 201 0.54 -6.28 -29.57
CA ASP A 201 0.00 -6.13 -30.92
C ASP A 201 -1.48 -6.58 -30.98
N GLU A 202 -1.81 -7.69 -30.31
CA GLU A 202 -3.21 -8.15 -30.21
C GLU A 202 -4.07 -7.16 -29.40
N LEU A 203 -3.53 -6.56 -28.32
CA LEU A 203 -4.23 -5.54 -27.56
C LEU A 203 -4.53 -4.29 -28.40
N LEU A 204 -3.56 -3.81 -29.19
CA LEU A 204 -3.76 -2.69 -30.10
C LEU A 204 -4.75 -3.04 -31.23
N ALA A 205 -4.73 -4.28 -31.73
CA ALA A 205 -5.72 -4.75 -32.73
C ALA A 205 -7.12 -4.84 -32.12
N ALA A 206 -7.23 -5.28 -30.86
CA ALA A 206 -8.50 -5.28 -30.14
C ALA A 206 -9.08 -3.87 -30.00
N GLY A 207 -8.27 -2.84 -29.68
CA GLY A 207 -8.72 -1.45 -29.62
C GLY A 207 -9.42 -1.01 -30.91
N LYS A 208 -8.80 -1.26 -32.04
CA LYS A 208 -9.39 -0.93 -33.38
C LYS A 208 -10.67 -1.70 -33.68
N ALA A 209 -10.75 -2.97 -33.27
CA ALA A 209 -11.94 -3.78 -33.47
C ALA A 209 -13.11 -3.31 -32.59
N PHE A 210 -12.82 -2.93 -31.36
CA PHE A 210 -13.80 -2.35 -30.43
C PHE A 210 -14.33 -1.01 -30.95
N GLU A 211 -13.44 -0.10 -31.38
CA GLU A 211 -13.82 1.19 -32.02
C GLU A 211 -14.69 0.98 -33.24
N ALA A 212 -14.35 0.02 -34.10
CA ALA A 212 -15.13 -0.30 -35.31
C ALA A 212 -16.51 -0.91 -35.00
N TYR A 213 -16.64 -1.61 -33.84
CA TYR A 213 -17.91 -2.13 -33.39
C TYR A 213 -18.81 -1.00 -32.84
N ASP A 214 -18.32 -0.20 -31.90
CA ASP A 214 -18.96 0.99 -31.34
C ASP A 214 -17.93 1.80 -30.54
N GLU A 215 -17.80 3.10 -30.82
CA GLU A 215 -16.83 4.01 -30.20
C GLU A 215 -16.96 4.14 -28.66
N SER A 216 -18.08 3.69 -28.09
CA SER A 216 -18.29 3.68 -26.63
C SER A 216 -17.66 2.46 -25.95
N TYR A 217 -17.23 1.43 -26.72
CA TYR A 217 -16.64 0.22 -26.18
C TYR A 217 -15.10 0.30 -26.18
N TYR A 218 -14.48 -0.10 -25.10
CA TYR A 218 -13.02 -0.14 -24.95
C TYR A 218 -12.57 -1.50 -24.43
N PRO A 219 -11.49 -2.10 -24.98
CA PRO A 219 -10.92 -3.35 -24.44
C PRO A 219 -10.52 -3.25 -22.98
N MET A 220 -10.05 -2.07 -22.53
CA MET A 220 -9.63 -1.85 -21.15
C MET A 220 -10.08 -0.48 -20.65
N VAL A 221 -10.17 -0.36 -19.33
CA VAL A 221 -10.27 0.91 -18.62
C VAL A 221 -9.16 1.02 -17.58
N THR A 222 -8.63 2.21 -17.39
CA THR A 222 -7.60 2.50 -16.40
C THR A 222 -7.80 3.90 -15.84
N LYS A 223 -7.67 4.04 -14.51
CA LYS A 223 -7.51 5.33 -13.83
C LYS A 223 -6.01 5.61 -13.59
N GLU A 224 -5.71 6.70 -12.92
CA GLU A 224 -4.33 7.14 -12.72
C GLU A 224 -3.43 6.08 -12.10
N LEU A 225 -3.89 5.42 -11.02
CA LEU A 225 -3.11 4.37 -10.34
C LEU A 225 -2.87 3.17 -11.27
N ASP A 226 -3.90 2.75 -12.01
CA ASP A 226 -3.79 1.63 -12.93
C ASP A 226 -2.81 1.96 -14.06
N ARG A 227 -2.81 3.20 -14.56
CA ARG A 227 -1.86 3.67 -15.57
C ARG A 227 -0.44 3.73 -15.06
N ALA A 228 -0.23 4.20 -13.83
CA ALA A 228 1.10 4.20 -13.23
C ALA A 228 1.69 2.79 -13.20
N PHE A 229 0.92 1.82 -12.72
CA PHE A 229 1.35 0.43 -12.69
C PHE A 229 1.46 -0.20 -14.09
N LEU A 230 0.56 0.09 -15.02
CA LEU A 230 0.61 -0.44 -16.39
C LEU A 230 1.84 0.11 -17.15
N MET A 231 2.19 1.37 -16.92
CA MET A 231 3.40 1.97 -17.47
C MET A 231 4.67 1.27 -16.90
N VAL A 232 4.73 1.06 -15.59
CA VAL A 232 5.85 0.35 -14.98
C VAL A 232 5.93 -1.09 -15.48
N TYR A 233 4.78 -1.77 -15.60
CA TYR A 233 4.71 -3.10 -16.20
C TYR A 233 5.32 -3.14 -17.62
N TYR A 234 4.94 -2.20 -18.49
CA TYR A 234 5.50 -2.08 -19.83
C TYR A 234 7.00 -1.86 -19.82
N LEU A 235 7.49 -0.94 -18.98
CA LEU A 235 8.92 -0.65 -18.85
C LEU A 235 9.70 -1.86 -18.32
N GLN A 236 9.14 -2.61 -17.38
CA GLN A 236 9.72 -3.87 -16.88
C GLN A 236 9.78 -4.92 -17.98
N CYS A 237 8.72 -5.08 -18.78
CA CYS A 237 8.71 -5.99 -19.93
C CYS A 237 9.77 -5.62 -20.97
N LYS A 238 10.02 -4.33 -21.16
CA LYS A 238 10.97 -3.84 -22.18
C LYS A 238 12.41 -3.87 -21.71
N TYR A 239 12.69 -3.47 -20.48
CA TYR A 239 14.05 -3.22 -19.99
C TYR A 239 14.55 -4.22 -18.95
N GLY A 240 13.69 -5.02 -18.34
CA GLY A 240 14.07 -6.00 -17.33
C GLY A 240 14.64 -5.39 -16.04
N LYS A 241 14.13 -4.25 -15.59
CA LYS A 241 14.63 -3.49 -14.43
C LYS A 241 13.55 -3.34 -13.37
N ASP A 242 13.93 -3.33 -12.09
CA ASP A 242 13.09 -2.84 -11.00
C ASP A 242 12.80 -1.35 -11.19
N TRP A 243 11.70 -0.84 -10.62
CA TRP A 243 11.43 0.60 -10.61
C TRP A 243 12.44 1.35 -9.76
N VAL A 244 12.58 0.96 -8.51
CA VAL A 244 13.60 1.42 -7.56
C VAL A 244 14.37 0.21 -7.06
N LYS A 245 15.69 0.32 -6.99
CA LYS A 245 16.58 -0.69 -6.43
C LYS A 245 17.74 -0.01 -5.72
N ASP A 246 18.09 -0.52 -4.55
CA ASP A 246 19.18 0.02 -3.73
C ASP A 246 19.05 1.54 -3.48
N GLY A 247 17.81 2.01 -3.24
CA GLY A 247 17.51 3.43 -3.00
C GLY A 247 17.64 4.34 -4.23
N ALA A 248 17.66 3.80 -5.44
CA ALA A 248 17.78 4.55 -6.68
C ALA A 248 16.78 4.13 -7.76
N LEU A 249 16.19 5.11 -8.43
CA LEU A 249 15.40 4.90 -9.64
C LEU A 249 16.26 4.26 -10.73
N GLN A 250 15.77 3.17 -11.35
CA GLN A 250 16.55 2.41 -12.33
C GLN A 250 16.34 2.85 -13.78
N TYR A 251 15.42 3.77 -14.03
CA TYR A 251 15.05 4.22 -15.38
C TYR A 251 15.55 5.63 -15.65
N SER A 252 16.03 5.86 -16.89
CA SER A 252 16.37 7.20 -17.39
C SER A 252 15.12 8.01 -17.72
N GLN A 253 15.27 9.31 -17.96
CA GLN A 253 14.18 10.17 -18.38
C GLN A 253 13.58 9.72 -19.71
N GLU A 254 14.42 9.32 -20.66
CA GLU A 254 14.00 8.81 -21.97
C GLU A 254 13.19 7.51 -21.84
N GLU A 255 13.65 6.57 -20.99
CA GLU A 255 12.92 5.32 -20.74
C GLU A 255 11.55 5.59 -20.10
N ILE A 256 11.45 6.51 -19.15
CA ILE A 256 10.17 6.91 -18.54
C ILE A 256 9.27 7.62 -19.56
N ALA A 257 9.84 8.48 -20.42
CA ALA A 257 9.10 9.14 -21.50
C ALA A 257 8.50 8.12 -22.47
N GLU A 258 9.20 7.04 -22.81
CA GLU A 258 8.64 5.94 -23.60
C GLU A 258 7.44 5.27 -22.90
N GLY A 259 7.42 5.23 -21.57
CA GLY A 259 6.25 4.76 -20.81
C GLY A 259 5.03 5.66 -21.00
N PHE A 260 5.21 6.97 -21.05
CA PHE A 260 4.14 7.92 -21.39
C PHE A 260 3.70 7.78 -22.85
N ASP A 261 4.64 7.62 -23.80
CA ASP A 261 4.32 7.36 -25.21
C ASP A 261 3.54 6.06 -25.38
N PHE A 262 3.86 5.02 -24.61
CA PHE A 262 3.10 3.78 -24.58
C PHE A 262 1.65 4.01 -24.12
N LEU A 263 1.42 4.71 -23.02
CA LEU A 263 0.06 5.02 -22.56
C LEU A 263 -0.71 5.85 -23.58
N LYS A 264 -0.05 6.82 -24.21
CA LYS A 264 -0.64 7.61 -25.28
C LYS A 264 -1.00 6.75 -26.50
N ASN A 265 -0.13 5.81 -26.86
CA ASN A 265 -0.40 4.85 -27.95
C ASN A 265 -1.62 3.96 -27.65
N LEU A 266 -1.84 3.57 -26.38
CA LEU A 266 -3.07 2.85 -26.00
C LEU A 266 -4.33 3.72 -26.16
N GLU A 267 -4.27 5.01 -25.80
CA GLU A 267 -5.37 5.95 -26.02
C GLU A 267 -5.64 6.17 -27.51
N ASP A 268 -4.60 6.44 -28.31
CA ASP A 268 -4.70 6.72 -29.74
C ASP A 268 -5.16 5.53 -30.58
N ASN A 269 -4.98 4.30 -30.09
CA ASN A 269 -5.48 3.07 -30.70
C ASN A 269 -6.77 2.54 -30.03
N HIS A 270 -7.46 3.38 -29.27
CA HIS A 270 -8.75 3.05 -28.65
C HIS A 270 -8.73 1.83 -27.70
N VAL A 271 -7.56 1.55 -27.12
CA VAL A 271 -7.43 0.46 -26.13
C VAL A 271 -7.98 0.89 -24.79
N ILE A 272 -7.65 2.11 -24.38
CA ILE A 272 -8.13 2.72 -23.11
C ILE A 272 -8.77 4.09 -23.41
N PRO A 273 -9.84 4.47 -22.71
CA PRO A 273 -10.36 5.84 -22.78
C PRO A 273 -9.36 6.83 -22.15
N THR A 274 -9.38 8.10 -22.59
CA THR A 274 -8.59 9.15 -21.92
C THR A 274 -9.01 9.32 -20.44
N LEU A 275 -8.10 9.83 -19.60
CA LEU A 275 -8.45 10.13 -18.20
C LEU A 275 -9.60 11.13 -18.10
N GLN A 276 -9.68 12.10 -19.02
CA GLN A 276 -10.78 13.05 -19.08
C GLN A 276 -12.13 12.37 -19.35
N LYS A 277 -12.16 11.37 -20.26
CA LYS A 277 -13.38 10.59 -20.52
C LYS A 277 -13.81 9.79 -19.29
N VAL A 278 -12.88 9.07 -18.65
CA VAL A 278 -13.16 8.28 -17.44
C VAL A 278 -13.68 9.17 -16.30
N ALA A 279 -13.07 10.34 -16.10
CA ALA A 279 -13.55 11.32 -15.12
C ALA A 279 -14.95 11.85 -15.47
N GLY A 280 -15.23 12.03 -16.75
CA GLY A 280 -16.54 12.46 -17.27
C GLY A 280 -17.67 11.44 -17.04
N ASP A 281 -17.36 10.16 -16.85
CA ASP A 281 -18.34 9.11 -16.55
C ASP A 281 -18.96 9.26 -15.13
N GLY A 282 -18.35 10.08 -14.26
CA GLY A 282 -18.91 10.50 -12.99
C GLY A 282 -18.85 9.45 -11.86
N ALA A 283 -18.10 8.35 -12.03
CA ALA A 283 -17.89 7.34 -11.01
C ALA A 283 -16.50 7.48 -10.37
N ASP A 284 -16.44 7.46 -9.04
CA ASP A 284 -15.18 7.51 -8.31
C ASP A 284 -14.38 6.19 -8.43
N LEU A 285 -15.07 5.06 -8.54
CA LEU A 285 -14.48 3.73 -8.63
C LEU A 285 -14.95 3.03 -9.92
N ILE A 286 -14.08 2.20 -10.52
CA ILE A 286 -14.40 1.49 -11.76
C ILE A 286 -15.56 0.49 -11.55
N ASP A 287 -15.60 -0.23 -10.45
CA ASP A 287 -16.67 -1.18 -10.13
C ASP A 287 -18.06 -0.53 -9.96
N THR A 288 -18.12 0.79 -9.77
CA THR A 288 -19.39 1.56 -9.73
C THR A 288 -19.66 2.34 -11.02
N ASN A 289 -18.76 2.26 -12.00
CA ASN A 289 -18.90 2.94 -13.29
C ASN A 289 -19.93 2.21 -14.18
N ALA A 290 -20.91 2.94 -14.72
CA ALA A 290 -21.95 2.36 -15.55
C ALA A 290 -21.40 1.65 -16.81
N ASN A 291 -20.34 2.19 -17.44
CA ASN A 291 -19.71 1.57 -18.61
C ASN A 291 -19.00 0.25 -18.25
N TRP A 292 -18.47 0.10 -17.01
CA TRP A 292 -17.96 -1.16 -16.51
C TRP A 292 -19.09 -2.15 -16.26
N ILE A 293 -20.14 -1.75 -15.54
CA ILE A 293 -21.28 -2.58 -15.18
C ILE A 293 -22.00 -3.13 -16.42
N ASP A 294 -22.16 -2.30 -17.45
CA ASP A 294 -22.84 -2.66 -18.69
C ASP A 294 -21.88 -3.28 -19.76
N GLY A 295 -20.58 -3.47 -19.41
CA GLY A 295 -19.59 -4.16 -20.23
C GLY A 295 -19.05 -3.35 -21.41
N HIS A 296 -19.22 -2.02 -21.44
CA HIS A 296 -18.57 -1.16 -22.43
C HIS A 296 -17.06 -1.05 -22.19
N TYR A 297 -16.62 -1.12 -20.95
CA TYR A 297 -15.24 -1.30 -20.55
C TYR A 297 -15.02 -2.79 -20.27
N ALA A 298 -14.27 -3.46 -21.15
CA ALA A 298 -14.21 -4.91 -21.17
C ALA A 298 -12.98 -5.53 -20.50
N GLY A 299 -12.12 -4.72 -19.89
CA GLY A 299 -10.92 -5.22 -19.21
C GLY A 299 -10.31 -4.21 -18.28
N ILE A 300 -9.47 -4.69 -17.39
CA ILE A 300 -8.77 -3.87 -16.41
C ILE A 300 -7.47 -4.57 -15.96
N PHE A 301 -6.46 -3.77 -15.59
CA PHE A 301 -5.25 -4.22 -14.92
C PHE A 301 -5.32 -3.82 -13.46
N LEU A 302 -5.68 -4.76 -12.57
CA LEU A 302 -6.02 -4.49 -11.17
C LEU A 302 -5.29 -5.41 -10.20
N TYR A 303 -5.32 -5.07 -8.90
CA TYR A 303 -4.83 -5.97 -7.87
C TYR A 303 -5.63 -7.27 -7.80
N ASP A 304 -4.94 -8.39 -7.63
CA ASP A 304 -5.51 -9.73 -7.43
C ASP A 304 -6.56 -9.77 -6.31
N THR A 305 -6.33 -9.02 -5.24
CA THR A 305 -7.26 -8.88 -4.11
C THR A 305 -8.57 -8.14 -4.43
N SER A 306 -8.67 -7.55 -5.62
CA SER A 306 -9.83 -6.77 -6.07
C SER A 306 -10.65 -7.47 -7.14
N VAL A 307 -10.25 -8.67 -7.59
CA VAL A 307 -10.88 -9.37 -8.73
C VAL A 307 -12.35 -9.67 -8.47
N VAL A 308 -12.71 -10.17 -7.29
CA VAL A 308 -14.09 -10.53 -6.93
C VAL A 308 -15.02 -9.33 -7.03
N LYS A 309 -14.63 -8.20 -6.43
CA LYS A 309 -15.41 -6.96 -6.44
C LYS A 309 -15.72 -6.47 -7.86
N HIS A 310 -14.74 -6.55 -8.76
CA HIS A 310 -14.92 -6.11 -10.15
C HIS A 310 -15.71 -7.13 -10.97
N ALA A 311 -15.54 -8.43 -10.71
CA ALA A 311 -16.32 -9.47 -11.35
C ALA A 311 -17.82 -9.39 -10.98
N GLU A 312 -18.12 -9.22 -9.69
CA GLU A 312 -19.50 -9.10 -9.19
C GLU A 312 -20.22 -7.84 -9.71
N ALA A 313 -19.48 -6.80 -10.06
CA ALA A 313 -20.04 -5.57 -10.61
C ALA A 313 -20.46 -5.71 -12.08
N VAL A 314 -19.89 -6.65 -12.84
CA VAL A 314 -20.23 -6.88 -14.26
C VAL A 314 -21.59 -7.56 -14.36
N LYS A 315 -22.51 -6.91 -15.06
CA LYS A 315 -23.87 -7.39 -15.21
C LYS A 315 -23.97 -8.43 -16.34
N ASP A 316 -24.47 -9.60 -15.99
CA ASP A 316 -24.74 -10.69 -16.96
C ASP A 316 -23.51 -11.09 -17.82
N GLY A 317 -22.27 -10.87 -17.30
CA GLY A 317 -21.03 -11.12 -18.02
C GLY A 317 -20.16 -12.21 -17.42
N GLU A 318 -19.43 -12.95 -18.25
CA GLU A 318 -18.35 -13.84 -17.84
C GLU A 318 -17.06 -13.01 -17.63
N PHE A 319 -16.65 -12.87 -16.37
CA PHE A 319 -15.40 -12.21 -16.02
C PHE A 319 -14.30 -13.26 -15.83
N VAL A 320 -13.17 -13.10 -16.49
CA VAL A 320 -12.07 -14.04 -16.46
C VAL A 320 -10.76 -13.37 -16.07
N ILE A 321 -9.93 -14.11 -15.33
CA ILE A 321 -8.55 -13.71 -15.02
C ILE A 321 -7.69 -14.13 -16.21
N GLY A 322 -7.20 -13.13 -16.95
CA GLY A 322 -6.41 -13.34 -18.16
C GLY A 322 -4.96 -13.74 -17.88
N ASP A 323 -4.27 -14.12 -18.94
CA ASP A 323 -2.81 -14.25 -18.92
C ASP A 323 -2.17 -12.85 -19.01
N TYR A 324 -0.91 -12.75 -18.59
CA TYR A 324 -0.17 -11.50 -18.73
C TYR A 324 0.12 -11.20 -20.20
N ILE A 325 -0.05 -9.93 -20.57
CA ILE A 325 0.22 -9.47 -21.93
C ILE A 325 1.72 -9.30 -22.12
N LYS A 326 2.28 -10.01 -23.09
CA LYS A 326 3.70 -9.84 -23.49
C LYS A 326 3.89 -8.49 -24.18
N MET A 327 4.72 -7.62 -23.58
CA MET A 327 5.00 -6.27 -24.07
C MET A 327 6.49 -6.03 -24.36
N GLY A 328 7.34 -7.05 -24.26
CA GLY A 328 8.78 -7.00 -24.48
C GLY A 328 9.46 -8.35 -24.25
N ASP A 329 10.76 -8.30 -24.04
CA ASP A 329 11.62 -9.49 -23.92
C ASP A 329 11.64 -10.11 -22.52
N TYR A 330 11.13 -9.38 -21.51
CA TYR A 330 11.13 -9.80 -20.11
C TYR A 330 9.71 -10.04 -19.60
N HIS A 331 9.60 -10.86 -18.54
CA HIS A 331 8.38 -10.94 -17.76
C HIS A 331 8.33 -9.72 -16.84
N GLY A 332 7.45 -8.79 -17.13
CA GLY A 332 7.15 -7.67 -16.22
C GLY A 332 6.28 -8.12 -15.06
N GLY A 333 5.78 -7.14 -14.31
CA GLY A 333 4.94 -7.40 -13.14
C GLY A 333 5.74 -7.50 -11.85
N PHE A 334 5.08 -7.17 -10.77
CA PHE A 334 5.71 -7.06 -9.46
C PHE A 334 4.91 -7.82 -8.40
N ILE A 335 5.62 -8.23 -7.37
CA ILE A 335 5.07 -8.71 -6.12
C ILE A 335 5.39 -7.68 -5.05
N LYS A 336 4.40 -7.37 -4.22
CA LYS A 336 4.58 -6.52 -3.04
C LYS A 336 3.81 -7.08 -1.86
N VAL A 337 4.22 -6.70 -0.66
CA VAL A 337 3.35 -6.88 0.51
C VAL A 337 2.12 -5.99 0.34
N ASN A 338 0.94 -6.54 0.57
CA ASN A 338 -0.31 -5.80 0.48
C ASN A 338 -0.60 -5.05 1.78
N GLN A 339 -0.65 -5.80 2.88
CA GLN A 339 -1.05 -5.32 4.19
C GLN A 339 -0.16 -5.98 5.26
N ALA A 340 -0.02 -5.30 6.38
CA ALA A 340 0.76 -5.78 7.50
C ALA A 340 0.01 -5.61 8.83
N PHE A 341 0.37 -6.40 9.83
CA PHE A 341 0.04 -6.14 11.23
C PHE A 341 1.26 -5.58 11.95
N GLY A 342 1.07 -4.44 12.62
CA GLY A 342 2.03 -3.84 13.53
C GLY A 342 1.46 -3.72 14.93
N ILE A 343 2.36 -3.72 15.91
CA ILE A 343 2.04 -3.48 17.32
C ILE A 343 2.47 -2.06 17.68
N SER A 344 1.66 -1.31 18.39
CA SER A 344 2.02 0.04 18.85
C SER A 344 3.25 0.01 19.76
N ALA A 345 4.20 0.93 19.55
CA ALA A 345 5.32 1.09 20.47
C ALA A 345 4.89 1.51 21.88
N THR A 346 3.67 2.04 22.03
CA THR A 346 3.11 2.53 23.30
C THR A 346 2.19 1.54 23.99
N THR A 347 2.01 0.32 23.46
CA THR A 347 1.20 -0.71 24.12
C THR A 347 1.83 -1.14 25.44
N GLU A 348 1.00 -1.37 26.44
CA GLU A 348 1.41 -1.97 27.71
C GLU A 348 1.32 -3.51 27.68
N HIS A 349 0.79 -4.09 26.57
CA HIS A 349 0.48 -5.51 26.42
C HIS A 349 1.09 -6.13 25.15
N PRO A 350 2.43 -6.02 24.93
CA PRO A 350 3.04 -6.48 23.68
C PRO A 350 2.97 -8.01 23.48
N ALA A 351 2.97 -8.81 24.56
CA ALA A 351 2.84 -10.26 24.48
C ALA A 351 1.44 -10.68 24.02
N GLU A 352 0.39 -10.08 24.57
CA GLU A 352 -1.00 -10.35 24.23
C GLU A 352 -1.33 -9.84 22.84
N ALA A 353 -0.78 -8.68 22.44
CA ALA A 353 -0.89 -8.17 21.09
C ALA A 353 -0.23 -9.11 20.06
N ALA A 354 0.95 -9.65 20.37
CA ALA A 354 1.61 -10.65 19.56
C ALA A 354 0.82 -11.96 19.48
N ALA A 355 0.22 -12.41 20.58
CA ALA A 355 -0.65 -13.60 20.61
C ALA A 355 -1.92 -13.40 19.74
N LEU A 356 -2.51 -12.20 19.74
CA LEU A 356 -3.63 -11.88 18.87
C LEU A 356 -3.20 -11.95 17.40
N ILE A 357 -2.07 -11.36 17.03
CA ILE A 357 -1.55 -11.45 15.66
C ILE A 357 -1.28 -12.92 15.28
N GLN A 358 -0.56 -13.68 16.14
CA GLN A 358 -0.28 -15.09 15.91
C GLN A 358 -1.55 -15.90 15.65
N PHE A 359 -2.58 -15.67 16.47
CA PHE A 359 -3.88 -16.31 16.29
C PHE A 359 -4.48 -16.01 14.92
N LEU A 360 -4.49 -14.74 14.50
CA LEU A 360 -5.10 -14.31 13.25
C LEU A 360 -4.37 -14.85 12.01
N VAL A 361 -3.04 -15.02 12.06
CA VAL A 361 -2.23 -15.32 10.86
C VAL A 361 -1.70 -16.75 10.80
N ALA A 362 -1.63 -17.48 11.92
CA ALA A 362 -0.94 -18.76 11.99
C ALA A 362 -1.64 -19.83 12.83
N GLU A 363 -2.78 -19.56 13.45
CA GLU A 363 -3.55 -20.59 14.15
C GLU A 363 -4.81 -20.98 13.38
N GLU A 364 -5.15 -22.27 13.43
CA GLU A 364 -6.18 -22.88 12.56
C GLU A 364 -7.53 -22.15 12.64
N ASP A 365 -8.02 -21.86 13.85
CA ASP A 365 -9.30 -21.21 14.06
C ASP A 365 -9.32 -19.77 13.53
N GLY A 366 -8.25 -19.00 13.76
CA GLY A 366 -8.12 -17.65 13.26
C GLY A 366 -7.99 -17.62 11.73
N VAL A 367 -7.06 -18.41 11.20
CA VAL A 367 -6.77 -18.48 9.76
C VAL A 367 -7.98 -18.95 8.95
N LYS A 368 -8.65 -20.04 9.36
CA LYS A 368 -9.83 -20.54 8.65
C LYS A 368 -11.04 -19.61 8.75
N THR A 369 -11.14 -18.84 9.83
CA THR A 369 -12.21 -17.86 10.00
C THR A 369 -12.01 -16.63 9.12
N LEU A 370 -10.75 -16.19 8.98
CA LEU A 370 -10.40 -15.06 8.12
C LEU A 370 -10.40 -15.44 6.63
N GLY A 371 -10.00 -16.68 6.30
CA GLY A 371 -9.86 -17.12 4.90
C GLY A 371 -8.94 -16.20 4.10
N ASP A 372 -9.36 -15.89 2.88
CA ASP A 372 -8.68 -14.99 1.94
C ASP A 372 -9.24 -13.56 1.92
N THR A 373 -9.99 -13.16 2.96
CA THR A 373 -10.61 -11.82 3.04
C THR A 373 -9.61 -10.65 3.03
N ARG A 374 -8.33 -10.95 3.26
CA ARG A 374 -7.20 -10.00 3.18
C ARG A 374 -6.19 -10.35 2.08
N GLY A 375 -6.56 -11.20 1.15
CA GLY A 375 -5.68 -11.78 0.14
C GLY A 375 -5.10 -13.13 0.59
N VAL A 376 -4.27 -13.72 -0.27
CA VAL A 376 -3.61 -14.98 0.02
C VAL A 376 -2.58 -14.76 1.14
N PRO A 377 -2.63 -15.52 2.25
CA PRO A 377 -1.74 -15.30 3.39
C PRO A 377 -0.26 -15.39 3.03
N ALA A 378 0.53 -14.42 3.51
CA ALA A 378 1.99 -14.44 3.42
C ALA A 378 2.62 -15.44 4.41
N ASN A 379 1.94 -15.73 5.53
CA ASN A 379 2.37 -16.73 6.50
C ASN A 379 2.25 -18.14 5.91
N LYS A 380 3.36 -18.86 5.77
CA LYS A 380 3.40 -20.20 5.15
C LYS A 380 2.56 -21.24 5.88
N ALA A 381 2.57 -21.22 7.23
CA ALA A 381 1.77 -22.12 8.04
C ALA A 381 0.29 -21.80 7.89
N GLY A 382 -0.09 -20.53 7.93
CA GLY A 382 -1.46 -20.08 7.71
C GLY A 382 -1.98 -20.46 6.31
N LEU A 383 -1.19 -20.21 5.28
CA LEU A 383 -1.55 -20.60 3.91
C LEU A 383 -1.82 -22.10 3.78
N ALA A 384 -0.99 -22.94 4.42
CA ALA A 384 -1.12 -24.40 4.37
C ALA A 384 -2.41 -24.92 5.05
N MET A 385 -3.10 -24.13 5.84
CA MET A 385 -4.36 -24.49 6.52
C MET A 385 -5.61 -24.19 5.69
N LEU A 386 -5.48 -23.44 4.58
CA LEU A 386 -6.61 -23.01 3.75
C LEU A 386 -6.78 -23.92 2.53
N ASP A 387 -8.04 -24.26 2.26
CA ASP A 387 -8.45 -24.77 0.94
C ASP A 387 -8.94 -23.55 0.13
N LEU A 388 -8.11 -23.11 -0.79
CA LEU A 388 -8.37 -21.97 -1.69
C LEU A 388 -8.89 -22.42 -3.06
N SER A 389 -9.27 -23.70 -3.23
CA SER A 389 -9.83 -24.19 -4.48
C SER A 389 -11.14 -23.44 -4.81
N GLY A 390 -11.22 -22.85 -6.02
CA GLY A 390 -12.35 -22.03 -6.47
C GLY A 390 -12.33 -20.58 -6.00
N SER A 391 -11.31 -20.13 -5.26
CA SER A 391 -11.11 -18.72 -4.96
C SER A 391 -10.54 -17.97 -6.16
N GLN A 392 -11.28 -16.99 -6.68
CA GLN A 392 -10.78 -16.09 -7.75
C GLN A 392 -9.57 -15.27 -7.29
N VAL A 393 -9.51 -14.89 -6.01
CA VAL A 393 -8.36 -14.19 -5.43
C VAL A 393 -7.12 -15.07 -5.48
N ALA A 394 -7.26 -16.34 -5.09
CA ALA A 394 -6.13 -17.28 -5.11
C ALA A 394 -5.69 -17.62 -6.54
N GLU A 395 -6.62 -17.76 -7.49
CA GLU A 395 -6.31 -17.95 -8.92
C GLU A 395 -5.51 -16.75 -9.45
N ALA A 396 -5.97 -15.54 -9.18
CA ALA A 396 -5.29 -14.31 -9.59
C ALA A 396 -3.91 -14.19 -8.95
N ASN A 397 -3.80 -14.46 -7.64
CA ASN A 397 -2.53 -14.44 -6.92
C ASN A 397 -1.55 -15.48 -7.45
N ALA A 398 -2.00 -16.69 -7.79
CA ALA A 398 -1.16 -17.71 -8.39
C ALA A 398 -0.55 -17.22 -9.71
N LYS A 399 -1.30 -16.54 -10.58
CA LYS A 399 -0.79 -15.91 -11.81
C LYS A 399 0.24 -14.81 -11.50
N VAL A 400 0.01 -13.98 -10.48
CA VAL A 400 1.00 -13.00 -10.02
C VAL A 400 2.31 -13.67 -9.63
N MET A 401 2.24 -14.71 -8.79
CA MET A 401 3.42 -15.40 -8.27
C MET A 401 4.19 -16.17 -9.35
N GLU A 402 3.50 -16.67 -10.37
CA GLU A 402 4.11 -17.39 -11.50
C GLU A 402 4.82 -16.44 -12.47
N TRP A 403 4.20 -15.29 -12.76
CA TRP A 403 4.66 -14.39 -13.82
C TRP A 403 5.59 -13.30 -13.34
N SER A 404 5.29 -12.66 -12.19
CA SER A 404 5.95 -11.43 -11.77
C SER A 404 7.39 -11.66 -11.35
N SER A 405 8.31 -10.85 -11.88
CA SER A 405 9.75 -11.01 -11.70
C SER A 405 10.39 -9.88 -10.86
N PHE A 406 9.64 -8.85 -10.51
CA PHE A 406 10.14 -7.65 -9.87
C PHE A 406 9.52 -7.41 -8.51
N GLN A 407 10.20 -6.61 -7.70
CA GLN A 407 9.68 -6.10 -6.43
C GLN A 407 9.27 -4.64 -6.62
N MET A 408 8.23 -4.23 -5.90
CA MET A 408 7.83 -2.82 -5.86
C MET A 408 8.40 -2.18 -4.59
N ASP A 409 8.90 -0.95 -4.73
CA ASP A 409 9.37 -0.15 -3.60
C ASP A 409 8.19 0.55 -2.90
N PRO A 410 8.13 0.56 -1.54
CA PRO A 410 7.02 1.18 -0.81
C PRO A 410 6.79 2.66 -1.13
N THR A 411 7.82 3.38 -1.56
CA THR A 411 7.68 4.80 -1.92
C THR A 411 6.78 5.05 -3.12
N PHE A 412 6.57 4.02 -3.96
CA PHE A 412 5.72 4.11 -5.14
C PHE A 412 4.26 4.43 -4.80
N GLU A 413 3.72 3.85 -3.72
CA GLU A 413 2.32 4.03 -3.34
C GLU A 413 2.08 5.11 -2.27
N ARG A 414 3.09 5.92 -1.98
CA ARG A 414 2.87 7.07 -1.10
C ARG A 414 1.88 8.05 -1.74
N SER A 415 0.97 8.57 -0.93
CA SER A 415 -0.07 9.51 -1.38
C SER A 415 0.50 10.77 -2.05
N SER A 416 1.70 11.22 -1.64
CA SER A 416 2.44 12.31 -2.29
C SER A 416 2.96 11.98 -3.69
N PHE A 417 3.04 10.70 -4.05
CA PHE A 417 3.53 10.25 -5.36
C PHE A 417 2.39 9.73 -6.25
N THR A 418 1.65 8.71 -5.82
CA THR A 418 0.53 8.10 -6.57
C THR A 418 -0.84 8.29 -5.90
N GLY A 419 -1.01 9.30 -5.05
CA GLY A 419 -2.31 9.74 -4.55
C GLY A 419 -2.95 10.79 -5.43
N ALA A 420 -4.16 11.25 -5.07
CA ALA A 420 -4.97 12.19 -5.86
C ALA A 420 -4.23 13.49 -6.24
N ASP A 421 -3.40 14.03 -5.34
CA ASP A 421 -2.56 15.21 -5.57
C ASP A 421 -1.08 14.82 -5.81
N GLY A 422 -0.81 13.55 -6.05
CA GLY A 422 0.53 12.99 -6.21
C GLY A 422 1.22 13.43 -7.51
N THR A 423 2.54 13.48 -7.48
CA THR A 423 3.34 13.96 -8.63
C THR A 423 3.20 13.07 -9.85
N PHE A 424 3.10 11.74 -9.67
CA PHE A 424 2.90 10.82 -10.80
C PHE A 424 1.51 10.99 -11.43
N PHE A 425 0.44 11.08 -10.61
CA PHE A 425 -0.92 11.29 -11.12
C PHE A 425 -1.02 12.59 -11.91
N LYS A 426 -0.39 13.65 -11.41
CA LYS A 426 -0.30 14.92 -12.14
C LYS A 426 0.37 14.77 -13.50
N ALA A 427 1.47 14.03 -13.60
CA ALA A 427 2.15 13.78 -14.87
C ALA A 427 1.27 12.98 -15.84
N LEU A 428 0.56 11.94 -15.34
CA LEU A 428 -0.39 11.15 -16.14
C LEU A 428 -1.55 11.99 -16.67
N GLN A 429 -2.10 12.89 -15.86
CA GLN A 429 -3.18 13.80 -16.27
C GLN A 429 -2.68 14.79 -17.34
N LEU A 430 -1.53 15.43 -17.12
CA LEU A 430 -0.94 16.36 -18.09
C LEU A 430 -0.68 15.68 -19.45
N SER A 431 -0.19 14.44 -19.45
CA SER A 431 0.03 13.65 -20.65
C SER A 431 -1.28 13.29 -21.36
N SER A 432 -2.25 12.70 -20.63
CA SER A 432 -3.53 12.26 -21.20
C SER A 432 -4.39 13.43 -21.71
N TYR A 433 -4.26 14.62 -21.10
CA TYR A 433 -4.97 15.84 -21.52
C TYR A 433 -4.25 16.57 -22.67
N GLY A 434 -3.04 16.11 -23.04
CA GLY A 434 -2.23 16.76 -24.09
C GLY A 434 -1.63 18.10 -23.65
N GLU A 435 -1.51 18.34 -22.35
CA GLU A 435 -0.99 19.59 -21.77
C GLU A 435 0.53 19.59 -21.59
N SER A 436 1.17 18.41 -21.67
CA SER A 436 2.63 18.27 -21.57
C SER A 436 3.13 17.11 -22.43
N ASP A 437 4.36 17.23 -22.93
CA ASP A 437 5.04 16.15 -23.66
C ASP A 437 5.60 15.08 -22.73
N SER A 438 5.90 13.90 -23.29
CA SER A 438 6.36 12.73 -22.53
C SER A 438 7.66 12.98 -21.76
N MET A 439 8.61 13.74 -22.33
CA MET A 439 9.87 14.08 -21.65
C MET A 439 9.66 14.96 -20.42
N SER A 440 8.78 15.96 -20.54
CA SER A 440 8.41 16.84 -19.43
C SER A 440 7.65 16.07 -18.33
N CYS A 441 6.75 15.17 -18.71
CA CYS A 441 6.05 14.28 -17.76
C CYS A 441 7.03 13.33 -17.06
N ALA A 442 8.00 12.77 -17.78
CA ALA A 442 9.06 11.93 -17.22
C ALA A 442 9.89 12.68 -16.18
N GLN A 443 10.25 13.95 -16.43
CA GLN A 443 10.96 14.76 -15.45
C GLN A 443 10.17 14.97 -14.16
N ILE A 444 8.86 15.23 -14.25
CA ILE A 444 7.98 15.36 -13.07
C ILE A 444 8.00 14.07 -12.24
N VAL A 445 7.95 12.92 -12.90
CA VAL A 445 7.99 11.61 -12.21
C VAL A 445 9.34 11.39 -11.54
N MET A 446 10.46 11.68 -12.21
CA MET A 446 11.80 11.55 -11.65
C MET A 446 12.01 12.43 -10.42
N ASP A 447 11.58 13.69 -10.49
CA ASP A 447 11.65 14.62 -9.36
C ASP A 447 10.79 14.12 -8.19
N GLY A 448 9.64 13.53 -8.48
CA GLY A 448 8.77 12.89 -7.51
C GLY A 448 9.46 11.72 -6.82
N VAL A 449 10.03 10.78 -7.57
CA VAL A 449 10.77 9.63 -7.01
C VAL A 449 11.94 10.11 -6.15
N ALA A 450 12.74 11.06 -6.64
CA ALA A 450 13.87 11.60 -5.88
C ALA A 450 13.44 12.21 -4.53
N LYS A 451 12.30 12.91 -4.50
CA LYS A 451 11.70 13.46 -3.28
C LYS A 451 11.26 12.37 -2.31
N GLU A 452 10.60 11.32 -2.80
CA GLU A 452 10.12 10.22 -1.95
C GLU A 452 11.28 9.41 -1.36
N LEU A 453 12.32 9.11 -2.16
CA LEU A 453 13.53 8.42 -1.69
C LEU A 453 14.27 9.25 -0.63
N ALA A 454 14.43 10.56 -0.84
CA ALA A 454 15.04 11.46 0.15
C ALA A 454 14.25 11.49 1.48
N ALA A 455 12.92 11.42 1.42
CA ALA A 455 12.06 11.38 2.60
C ALA A 455 12.13 10.05 3.36
N SER A 456 12.60 8.97 2.72
CA SER A 456 12.77 7.64 3.34
C SER A 456 14.08 7.50 4.11
N GLY A 457 15.00 8.47 4.00
CA GLY A 457 16.34 8.38 4.61
C GLY A 457 17.26 7.39 3.91
N SER A 458 16.96 7.08 2.65
CA SER A 458 17.76 6.20 1.77
C SER A 458 18.92 6.98 1.17
#